data_3503cca7abafc7d494c72ba2ce097b91
#
_entry.id   3503cca7abafc7d494c72ba2ce097b91
#
_cell.length_a   1.000
_cell.length_b   1.000
_cell.length_c   1.000
_cell.angle_alpha   90.00
_cell.angle_beta   90.00
_cell.angle_gamma   90.00
#
_symmetry.space_group_name_H-M   'P 1'
#
loop_
_entity.id
_entity.type
_entity.pdbx_description
1 polymer ?
#
loop_
_entity_poly.entity_id
_entity_poly.type
_entity_poly.pdbx_seq_one_letter_code
_entity_poly.pdbx_strand_id
1 'polypeptide(L)'
;MRYGSFDDERREYVITRPDTPLPWINYLGTDRFVSLISNTGGGYAFHEDARLRRLTRYRYNDAPLDGGGRYLYLRDDATGEYWSPAWQPAQRDLEQYSCRHGLGYTVIASRYAGIRAETLYLVPLGESLEAWRV
;
A
#
# COMPACT_ATOMS: atom_id res chain seq x y z
N MET A 1 7.54 14.68 15.79
CA MET A 1 8.14 13.89 14.70
C MET A 1 7.21 13.98 13.51
N ARG A 2 7.69 14.34 12.31
CA ARG A 2 6.84 14.53 11.14
C ARG A 2 6.92 13.27 10.28
N TYR A 3 5.78 12.66 9.95
CA TYR A 3 5.69 11.45 9.14
C TYR A 3 5.45 11.74 7.66
N GLY A 4 4.96 12.93 7.30
CA GLY A 4 4.68 13.29 5.93
C GLY A 4 4.27 14.75 5.77
N SER A 5 3.98 15.15 4.52
CA SER A 5 3.58 16.50 4.13
C SER A 5 2.74 16.48 2.85
N PHE A 6 1.97 17.54 2.63
CA PHE A 6 1.31 17.78 1.34
C PHE A 6 2.33 18.22 0.29
N ASP A 7 2.17 17.71 -0.92
CA ASP A 7 2.75 18.20 -2.16
C ASP A 7 1.60 18.79 -2.99
N ASP A 8 1.47 20.11 -2.90
CA ASP A 8 0.35 20.83 -3.51
C ASP A 8 0.42 20.83 -5.05
N GLU A 9 1.63 20.79 -5.62
CA GLU A 9 1.83 20.74 -7.08
C GLU A 9 1.29 19.44 -7.68
N ARG A 10 1.59 18.31 -7.01
CA ARG A 10 1.14 16.97 -7.43
C ARG A 10 -0.21 16.57 -6.86
N ARG A 11 -0.73 17.35 -5.91
CA ARG A 11 -1.94 17.01 -5.14
C ARG A 11 -1.82 15.66 -4.46
N GLU A 12 -0.68 15.44 -3.83
CA GLU A 12 -0.35 14.21 -3.10
C GLU A 12 -0.14 14.50 -1.61
N TYR A 13 -0.41 13.50 -0.77
CA TYR A 13 0.12 13.45 0.57
C TYR A 13 1.30 12.49 0.58
N VAL A 14 2.49 12.99 0.89
CA VAL A 14 3.75 12.24 0.87
C VAL A 14 4.10 11.80 2.28
N ILE A 15 4.18 10.49 2.48
CA ILE A 15 4.57 9.86 3.75
C ILE A 15 5.99 9.35 3.58
N THR A 16 6.88 9.74 4.49
CA THR A 16 8.32 9.47 4.38
C THR A 16 8.82 8.37 5.33
N ARG A 17 7.92 7.82 6.15
CA ARG A 17 8.22 6.74 7.09
C ARG A 17 7.09 5.73 7.12
N PRO A 18 7.39 4.40 7.10
CA PRO A 18 6.35 3.38 7.09
C PRO A 18 5.68 3.17 8.46
N ASP A 19 6.39 3.47 9.55
CA ASP A 19 6.00 3.24 10.94
C ASP A 19 5.07 4.32 11.51
N THR A 20 4.07 4.71 10.75
CA THR A 20 3.04 5.66 11.22
C THR A 20 2.28 5.09 12.41
N PRO A 21 1.82 5.92 13.38
CA PRO A 21 1.11 5.45 14.58
C PRO A 21 -0.15 4.65 14.28
N LEU A 22 -0.81 4.95 13.18
CA LEU A 22 -1.97 4.26 12.62
C LEU A 22 -1.76 4.13 11.11
N PRO A 23 -2.41 3.15 10.45
CA PRO A 23 -2.40 3.09 8.99
C PRO A 23 -3.00 4.36 8.39
N TRP A 24 -2.24 5.08 7.58
CA TRP A 24 -2.74 6.22 6.83
C TRP A 24 -3.20 5.72 5.47
N ILE A 25 -4.49 5.87 5.21
CA ILE A 25 -5.17 5.21 4.10
C ILE A 25 -5.53 6.16 2.98
N ASN A 26 -5.62 5.62 1.78
CA ASN A 26 -6.23 6.24 0.62
C ASN A 26 -7.39 5.41 0.11
N TYR A 27 -8.40 6.06 -0.46
CA TYR A 27 -9.50 5.43 -1.16
C TYR A 27 -9.24 5.49 -2.65
N LEU A 28 -9.23 4.33 -3.29
CA LEU A 28 -9.10 4.18 -4.73
C LEU A 28 -10.41 3.64 -5.27
N GLY A 29 -10.87 4.16 -6.38
CA GLY A 29 -12.01 3.57 -7.03
C GLY A 29 -13.10 4.53 -7.44
N THR A 30 -14.21 3.92 -7.81
CA THR A 30 -15.40 4.55 -8.34
C THR A 30 -16.60 4.22 -7.45
N ASP A 31 -17.80 4.53 -7.93
CA ASP A 31 -19.07 4.24 -7.27
C ASP A 31 -19.33 2.74 -7.03
N ARG A 32 -18.78 1.86 -7.86
CA ARG A 32 -19.06 0.42 -7.82
C ARG A 32 -17.89 -0.42 -7.28
N PHE A 33 -16.67 -0.04 -7.56
CA PHE A 33 -15.48 -0.76 -7.11
C PHE A 33 -14.58 0.16 -6.30
N VAL A 34 -14.34 -0.19 -5.07
CA VAL A 34 -13.55 0.61 -4.12
C VAL A 34 -12.45 -0.24 -3.50
N SER A 35 -11.28 0.34 -3.39
CA SER A 35 -10.14 -0.21 -2.72
C SER A 35 -9.64 0.77 -1.66
N LEU A 36 -9.40 0.29 -0.46
CA LEU A 36 -8.68 1.00 0.58
C LEU A 36 -7.26 0.49 0.62
N ILE A 37 -6.30 1.40 0.61
CA ILE A 37 -4.88 1.06 0.74
C ILE A 37 -4.20 1.91 1.78
N SER A 38 -3.45 1.29 2.67
CA SER A 38 -2.63 2.01 3.65
C SER A 38 -1.25 2.35 3.08
N ASN A 39 -0.55 3.22 3.79
CA ASN A 39 0.85 3.55 3.48
C ASN A 39 1.79 2.33 3.44
N THR A 40 1.42 1.22 4.02
CA THR A 40 2.21 -0.03 4.04
C THR A 40 1.59 -1.17 3.21
N GLY A 41 0.65 -0.86 2.31
CA GLY A 41 0.01 -1.84 1.42
C GLY A 41 -1.14 -2.63 2.06
N GLY A 42 -1.46 -2.36 3.33
CA GLY A 42 -2.62 -2.95 3.99
C GLY A 42 -3.95 -2.45 3.41
N GLY A 43 -5.03 -3.13 3.74
CA GLY A 43 -6.38 -2.74 3.32
C GLY A 43 -7.13 -3.83 2.58
N TYR A 44 -8.22 -3.47 1.94
CA TYR A 44 -9.10 -4.41 1.23
C TYR A 44 -9.83 -3.71 0.07
N ALA A 45 -10.35 -4.53 -0.83
CA ALA A 45 -11.20 -4.08 -1.94
C ALA A 45 -12.59 -4.74 -1.86
N PHE A 46 -13.58 -4.05 -2.39
CA PHE A 46 -14.95 -4.54 -2.44
C PHE A 46 -15.68 -4.02 -3.69
N HIS A 47 -16.71 -4.75 -4.09
CA HIS A 47 -17.60 -4.37 -5.17
C HIS A 47 -19.00 -4.05 -4.62
N GLU A 48 -19.46 -2.82 -4.77
CA GLU A 48 -20.75 -2.27 -4.33
C GLU A 48 -20.98 -2.27 -2.81
N ASP A 49 -20.69 -3.38 -2.10
CA ASP A 49 -20.99 -3.53 -0.68
C ASP A 49 -19.74 -3.97 0.11
N ALA A 50 -19.29 -3.10 0.98
CA ALA A 50 -18.10 -3.34 1.81
C ALA A 50 -18.27 -4.47 2.83
N ARG A 51 -19.49 -4.88 3.15
CA ARG A 51 -19.78 -5.95 4.09
C ARG A 51 -19.94 -7.31 3.40
N LEU A 52 -20.68 -7.34 2.30
CA LEU A 52 -21.11 -8.58 1.65
C LEU A 52 -20.27 -8.98 0.44
N ARG A 53 -19.61 -8.01 -0.21
CA ARG A 53 -18.89 -8.22 -1.48
C ARG A 53 -17.43 -7.81 -1.42
N ARG A 54 -16.74 -8.21 -0.35
CA ARG A 54 -15.29 -8.04 -0.23
C ARG A 54 -14.56 -9.04 -1.11
N LEU A 55 -13.58 -8.53 -1.86
CA LEU A 55 -12.72 -9.34 -2.71
C LEU A 55 -11.46 -9.79 -1.99
N THR A 56 -10.93 -8.92 -1.12
CA THR A 56 -9.78 -9.26 -0.29
C THR A 56 -10.20 -9.41 1.17
N ARG A 57 -9.49 -10.27 1.89
CA ARG A 57 -9.87 -10.59 3.26
C ARG A 57 -9.55 -9.43 4.20
N TYR A 58 -10.51 -9.07 5.01
CA TYR A 58 -10.37 -8.18 6.14
C TYR A 58 -10.82 -8.90 7.41
N ARG A 59 -10.02 -8.82 8.45
CA ARG A 59 -10.39 -9.31 9.78
C ARG A 59 -10.51 -8.13 10.72
N TYR A 60 -11.58 -8.08 11.45
CA TYR A 60 -11.75 -7.15 12.56
C TYR A 60 -11.00 -7.72 13.78
N ASN A 61 -10.24 -6.88 14.47
CA ASN A 61 -9.37 -7.31 15.58
C ASN A 61 -8.35 -8.38 15.19
N ASP A 62 -7.58 -8.11 14.14
CA ASP A 62 -6.48 -8.99 13.74
C ASP A 62 -5.46 -9.19 14.88
N ALA A 63 -5.39 -10.39 15.36
CA ALA A 63 -4.28 -10.90 16.15
C ALA A 63 -3.87 -12.28 15.58
N PRO A 64 -2.65 -12.45 15.07
CA PRO A 64 -1.54 -11.50 14.98
C PRO A 64 -1.74 -10.42 13.91
N LEU A 65 -0.93 -9.36 13.99
CA LEU A 65 -0.99 -8.15 13.17
C LEU A 65 -0.54 -8.32 11.70
N ASP A 66 -0.64 -9.49 11.13
CA ASP A 66 -0.47 -9.76 9.70
C ASP A 66 -1.73 -9.40 8.92
N GLY A 67 -2.20 -8.18 9.10
CA GLY A 67 -3.44 -7.69 8.52
C GLY A 67 -3.57 -8.03 7.03
N GLY A 68 -4.79 -8.18 6.55
CA GLY A 68 -5.07 -8.35 5.13
C GLY A 68 -4.46 -7.19 4.34
N GLY A 69 -3.78 -7.50 3.24
CA GLY A 69 -3.12 -6.47 2.45
C GLY A 69 -2.63 -6.97 1.11
N ARG A 70 -2.02 -6.06 0.38
CA ARG A 70 -1.45 -6.26 -0.95
C ARG A 70 0.04 -6.37 -0.82
N TYR A 71 0.49 -7.51 -0.30
CA TYR A 71 1.89 -7.69 0.04
C TYR A 71 2.66 -8.31 -1.13
N LEU A 72 3.69 -7.60 -1.53
CA LEU A 72 4.73 -8.07 -2.42
C LEU A 72 5.93 -8.48 -1.60
N TYR A 73 6.62 -9.51 -2.08
CA TYR A 73 7.88 -9.96 -1.53
C TYR A 73 8.92 -9.99 -2.63
N LEU A 74 10.04 -9.39 -2.36
CA LEU A 74 11.23 -9.53 -3.17
C LEU A 74 12.22 -10.42 -2.43
N ARG A 75 12.91 -11.27 -3.17
CA ARG A 75 13.96 -12.14 -2.63
C ARG A 75 15.20 -12.03 -3.49
N ASP A 76 16.32 -11.89 -2.83
CA ASP A 76 17.63 -12.06 -3.46
C ASP A 76 17.97 -13.56 -3.47
N ASP A 77 18.06 -14.15 -4.65
CA ASP A 77 18.34 -15.58 -4.77
C ASP A 77 19.80 -15.94 -4.44
N ALA A 78 20.72 -14.97 -4.46
CA ALA A 78 22.12 -15.21 -4.11
C ALA A 78 22.31 -15.33 -2.60
N THR A 79 21.60 -14.51 -1.83
CA THR A 79 21.72 -14.45 -0.36
C THR A 79 20.58 -15.17 0.37
N GLY A 80 19.45 -15.37 -0.29
CA GLY A 80 18.22 -15.87 0.29
C GLY A 80 17.45 -14.82 1.12
N GLU A 81 17.96 -13.59 1.22
CA GLU A 81 17.28 -12.50 1.90
C GLU A 81 15.99 -12.13 1.19
N TYR A 82 14.98 -11.76 1.96
CA TYR A 82 13.71 -11.27 1.43
C TYR A 82 13.20 -10.07 2.21
N TRP A 83 12.40 -9.24 1.53
CA TRP A 83 11.76 -8.07 2.11
C TRP A 83 10.45 -7.75 1.42
N SER A 84 9.68 -6.85 2.02
CA SER A 84 8.47 -6.28 1.42
C SER A 84 8.74 -4.83 1.02
N PRO A 85 8.57 -4.46 -0.26
CA PRO A 85 8.75 -3.08 -0.71
C PRO A 85 7.85 -2.06 -0.01
N ALA A 86 6.66 -2.49 0.42
CA ALA A 86 5.75 -1.67 1.20
C ALA A 86 6.03 -1.69 2.72
N TRP A 87 7.15 -2.28 3.16
CA TRP A 87 7.56 -2.49 4.53
C TRP A 87 6.83 -3.64 5.23
N GLN A 88 5.49 -3.60 5.30
CA GLN A 88 4.69 -4.72 5.81
C GLN A 88 4.64 -5.89 4.80
N PRO A 89 4.58 -7.15 5.27
CA PRO A 89 4.64 -7.57 6.67
C PRO A 89 6.06 -7.89 7.16
N ALA A 90 7.08 -7.84 6.27
CA ALA A 90 8.46 -8.25 6.62
C ALA A 90 9.15 -7.28 7.60
N GLN A 91 8.75 -6.01 7.60
CA GLN A 91 9.24 -4.94 8.49
C GLN A 91 10.77 -4.82 8.54
N ARG A 92 11.44 -5.02 7.38
CA ARG A 92 12.88 -4.82 7.28
C ARG A 92 13.22 -3.34 7.31
N ASP A 93 14.38 -2.99 7.83
CA ASP A 93 14.92 -1.64 7.80
C ASP A 93 15.24 -1.24 6.36
N LEU A 94 14.35 -0.44 5.76
CA LEU A 94 14.50 0.04 4.40
C LEU A 94 15.46 1.23 4.36
N GLU A 95 16.38 1.25 3.38
CA GLU A 95 17.31 2.36 3.15
C GLU A 95 16.57 3.65 2.78
N GLN A 96 15.49 3.52 2.06
CA GLN A 96 14.60 4.60 1.64
C GLN A 96 13.17 4.10 1.61
N TYR A 97 12.23 4.97 1.95
CA TYR A 97 10.81 4.69 1.87
C TYR A 97 10.05 5.97 1.57
N SER A 98 9.04 5.86 0.70
CA SER A 98 8.03 6.87 0.50
C SER A 98 6.70 6.23 0.10
N CYS A 99 5.61 6.80 0.61
CA CYS A 99 4.28 6.52 0.10
C CYS A 99 3.63 7.82 -0.33
N ARG A 100 3.10 7.87 -1.53
CA ARG A 100 2.39 9.02 -2.08
C ARG A 100 0.94 8.65 -2.32
N HIS A 101 0.06 9.27 -1.57
CA HIS A 101 -1.38 9.16 -1.74
C HIS A 101 -1.86 10.31 -2.62
N GLY A 102 -2.20 10.01 -3.86
CA GLY A 102 -2.76 10.94 -4.83
C GLY A 102 -4.26 10.75 -5.02
N LEU A 103 -4.84 11.58 -5.87
CA LEU A 103 -6.25 11.46 -6.25
C LEU A 103 -6.45 10.26 -7.18
N GLY A 104 -6.96 9.15 -6.63
CA GLY A 104 -7.25 7.93 -7.39
C GLY A 104 -6.06 6.97 -7.59
N TYR A 105 -4.93 7.22 -6.93
CA TYR A 105 -3.79 6.29 -6.94
C TYR A 105 -2.97 6.37 -5.65
N THR A 106 -2.18 5.33 -5.42
CA THR A 106 -1.15 5.32 -4.39
C THR A 106 0.14 4.77 -4.99
N VAL A 107 1.27 5.42 -4.70
CA VAL A 107 2.60 4.93 -5.08
C VAL A 107 3.40 4.65 -3.82
N ILE A 108 3.88 3.43 -3.66
CA ILE A 108 4.82 3.07 -2.60
C ILE A 108 6.16 2.75 -3.24
N ALA A 109 7.19 3.47 -2.83
CA ALA A 109 8.56 3.28 -3.31
C ALA A 109 9.51 3.05 -2.13
N SER A 110 10.42 2.12 -2.29
CA SER A 110 11.43 1.82 -1.28
C SER A 110 12.74 1.35 -1.89
N ARG A 111 13.79 1.33 -1.06
CA ARG A 111 15.08 0.77 -1.41
C ARG A 111 15.57 -0.15 -0.30
N TYR A 112 16.06 -1.32 -0.69
CA TYR A 112 16.69 -2.31 0.19
C TYR A 112 17.75 -3.08 -0.56
N ALA A 113 18.91 -3.30 0.05
CA ALA A 113 20.05 -4.01 -0.54
C ALA A 113 20.44 -3.51 -1.95
N GLY A 114 20.38 -2.17 -2.14
CA GLY A 114 20.69 -1.53 -3.42
C GLY A 114 19.58 -1.63 -4.48
N ILE A 115 18.52 -2.41 -4.25
CA ILE A 115 17.40 -2.59 -5.16
C ILE A 115 16.30 -1.57 -4.83
N ARG A 116 15.89 -0.77 -5.82
CA ARG A 116 14.73 0.10 -5.72
C ARG A 116 13.50 -0.60 -6.29
N ALA A 117 12.44 -0.62 -5.52
CA ALA A 117 11.12 -1.08 -5.96
C ALA A 117 10.12 0.07 -5.86
N GLU A 118 9.23 0.16 -6.85
CA GLU A 118 8.13 1.11 -6.86
C GLU A 118 6.86 0.41 -7.33
N THR A 119 5.79 0.54 -6.57
CA THR A 119 4.50 -0.04 -6.90
C THR A 119 3.45 1.05 -6.98
N LEU A 120 2.80 1.15 -8.12
CA LEU A 120 1.62 1.99 -8.34
C LEU A 120 0.36 1.13 -8.15
N TYR A 121 -0.53 1.59 -7.29
CA TYR A 121 -1.85 1.01 -7.06
C TYR A 121 -2.92 1.96 -7.57
N LEU A 122 -3.86 1.48 -8.36
CA LEU A 122 -4.96 2.25 -8.89
C LEU A 122 -6.20 1.39 -9.19
N VAL A 123 -7.34 2.03 -9.23
CA VAL A 123 -8.58 1.46 -9.79
C VAL A 123 -8.90 2.27 -11.05
N PRO A 124 -8.84 1.66 -12.25
CA PRO A 124 -9.17 2.36 -13.48
C PRO A 124 -10.64 2.80 -13.50
N LEU A 125 -10.89 3.96 -14.10
CA LEU A 125 -12.26 4.48 -14.23
C LEU A 125 -13.12 3.55 -15.09
N GLY A 126 -14.33 3.24 -14.60
CA GLY A 126 -15.29 2.38 -15.28
C GLY A 126 -15.03 0.89 -15.13
N GLU A 127 -13.94 0.49 -14.49
CA GLU A 127 -13.57 -0.91 -14.32
C GLU A 127 -13.83 -1.41 -12.88
N SER A 128 -14.14 -2.70 -12.77
CA SER A 128 -14.30 -3.38 -11.48
C SER A 128 -13.07 -4.22 -11.16
N LEU A 129 -11.90 -3.58 -11.16
CA LEU A 129 -10.62 -4.21 -10.87
C LEU A 129 -9.66 -3.23 -10.18
N GLU A 130 -8.68 -3.77 -9.50
CA GLU A 130 -7.53 -3.04 -8.99
C GLU A 130 -6.28 -3.46 -9.75
N ALA A 131 -5.50 -2.51 -10.23
CA ALA A 131 -4.25 -2.75 -10.93
C ALA A 131 -3.04 -2.37 -10.07
N TRP A 132 -2.03 -3.23 -10.08
CA TRP A 132 -0.73 -3.00 -9.45
C TRP A 132 0.36 -3.07 -10.51
N ARG A 133 1.09 -1.98 -10.66
CA ARG A 133 2.25 -1.93 -11.53
C ARG A 133 3.51 -1.85 -10.67
N VAL A 134 4.32 -2.87 -10.75
CA VAL A 134 5.61 -2.97 -10.05
C VAL A 134 6.75 -2.67 -11.01
#